data_287839f2ba0ab83b6cbc5ab700acdbe5
#
_entry.id   287839f2ba0ab83b6cbc5ab700acdbe5
#
_cell.length_a   1.000
_cell.length_b   1.000
_cell.length_c   1.000
_cell.angle_alpha   90.00
_cell.angle_beta   90.00
_cell.angle_gamma   90.00
#
_symmetry.space_group_name_H-M   'P 1'
#
loop_
_entity.id
_entity.type
_entity.pdbx_description
1 polymer ?
#
loop_
_entity_poly.entity_id
_entity_poly.type
_entity_poly.pdbx_seq_one_letter_code
_entity_poly.pdbx_strand_id
1 'polypeptide(L)'
;MGLGTLDVSLSCDFEGSLCAASQNVPKDGSNNGAVLVDFTHPKFAYKHTRTSIAYGVHPVIGTTGITTDQLDDLSKFASKASLGSAIIPNFSVGMVLLQQAAANAARFYEFAELTEMHHNKKADAPSGTCIKTAELIEEQRSTFNKPLVNEEESIEGVRGGTRPSGLRLHSVGLPGLVAHQQVMFGSNGETYELVHNTIDRSAYMPGVLLVVKKIRSFNKLVYGLEKIL
;
A
#
# COMPACT_ATOMS: atom_id res chain seq x y z
N MET A 1 32.36 -7.95 -2.89
CA MET A 1 31.51 -8.19 -1.71
C MET A 1 30.25 -8.89 -2.18
N GLY A 2 30.12 -10.20 -1.89
CA GLY A 2 29.06 -11.05 -2.42
C GLY A 2 27.72 -10.66 -1.80
N LEU A 3 26.73 -10.43 -2.65
CA LEU A 3 25.32 -10.43 -2.29
C LEU A 3 24.97 -11.87 -1.88
N GLY A 4 24.85 -12.12 -0.58
CA GLY A 4 24.34 -13.40 -0.09
C GLY A 4 22.93 -13.63 -0.64
N THR A 5 22.72 -14.79 -1.24
CA THR A 5 21.42 -15.32 -1.65
C THR A 5 20.48 -15.30 -0.46
N LEU A 6 19.31 -14.68 -0.64
CA LEU A 6 18.19 -14.79 0.29
C LEU A 6 17.67 -16.24 0.20
N ASP A 7 17.95 -17.09 1.16
CA ASP A 7 17.23 -18.35 1.32
C ASP A 7 15.86 -18.05 1.90
N VAL A 8 14.84 -18.03 1.03
CA VAL A 8 13.44 -17.91 1.39
C VAL A 8 12.87 -19.32 1.46
N SER A 9 12.82 -19.91 2.64
CA SER A 9 12.03 -21.12 2.84
C SER A 9 10.57 -20.73 3.05
N LEU A 10 9.74 -20.94 2.03
CA LEU A 10 8.29 -20.83 2.09
C LEU A 10 7.74 -22.16 2.61
N SER A 11 7.35 -22.26 3.87
CA SER A 11 6.49 -23.33 4.36
C SER A 11 5.08 -22.75 4.55
N CYS A 12 4.18 -23.11 3.63
CA CYS A 12 2.75 -22.83 3.77
C CYS A 12 2.04 -24.14 4.07
N ASP A 13 1.53 -24.32 5.26
CA ASP A 13 0.47 -25.27 5.47
C ASP A 13 -0.89 -24.54 5.52
N PHE A 14 -1.94 -25.29 5.13
CA PHE A 14 -3.25 -24.77 4.72
C PHE A 14 -4.09 -24.16 5.85
N GLU A 15 -3.63 -24.15 7.09
CA GLU A 15 -4.34 -23.67 8.27
C GLU A 15 -3.71 -22.45 8.97
N GLY A 16 -3.06 -21.56 8.19
CA GLY A 16 -2.60 -20.27 8.72
C GLY A 16 -1.16 -20.28 9.23
N SER A 17 -0.30 -21.01 8.57
CA SER A 17 1.13 -21.04 8.85
C SER A 17 1.84 -19.78 8.42
N LEU A 18 2.77 -19.38 9.26
CA LEU A 18 3.69 -18.26 9.09
C LEU A 18 4.66 -18.52 7.93
N CYS A 19 4.68 -17.66 6.91
CA CYS A 19 5.78 -17.62 5.95
C CYS A 19 6.94 -16.83 6.59
N ALA A 20 7.97 -17.53 7.06
CA ALA A 20 9.16 -16.90 7.62
C ALA A 20 10.27 -16.85 6.57
N ALA A 21 10.76 -15.65 6.28
CA ALA A 21 12.05 -15.47 5.62
C ALA A 21 13.07 -15.05 6.69
N SER A 22 14.02 -15.91 7.01
CA SER A 22 15.10 -15.54 7.94
C SER A 22 16.40 -15.28 7.21
N GLN A 23 16.98 -14.11 7.37
CA GLN A 23 18.42 -13.93 7.20
C GLN A 23 19.07 -14.15 8.57
N ASN A 24 19.91 -15.18 8.66
CA ASN A 24 20.74 -15.48 9.84
C ASN A 24 19.93 -15.64 11.14
N VAL A 25 19.22 -16.76 11.29
CA VAL A 25 18.86 -17.25 12.63
C VAL A 25 20.17 -17.64 13.32
N PRO A 26 20.54 -16.99 14.43
CA PRO A 26 21.71 -17.39 15.18
C PRO A 26 21.58 -18.84 15.60
N LYS A 27 22.66 -19.63 15.51
CA LYS A 27 22.69 -21.05 15.88
C LYS A 27 22.44 -21.31 17.38
N ASP A 28 22.40 -20.23 18.17
CA ASP A 28 22.14 -20.25 19.62
C ASP A 28 20.64 -20.19 20.00
N GLY A 29 19.74 -20.23 19.00
CA GLY A 29 18.31 -20.16 19.24
C GLY A 29 17.78 -18.77 19.62
N SER A 30 18.62 -17.73 19.59
CA SER A 30 18.14 -16.36 19.76
C SER A 30 17.46 -15.91 18.44
N ASN A 31 16.25 -15.38 18.53
CA ASN A 31 15.50 -14.85 17.39
C ASN A 31 16.00 -13.45 16.95
N ASN A 32 17.15 -13.02 17.46
CA ASN A 32 17.69 -11.69 17.26
C ASN A 32 18.00 -11.45 15.78
N GLY A 33 17.15 -10.66 15.14
CA GLY A 33 17.26 -10.27 13.74
C GLY A 33 16.47 -11.13 12.75
N ALA A 34 15.69 -12.11 13.19
CA ALA A 34 14.74 -12.82 12.32
C ALA A 34 13.62 -11.87 11.84
N VAL A 35 13.23 -12.03 10.60
CA VAL A 35 12.14 -11.24 9.98
C VAL A 35 11.05 -12.19 9.51
N LEU A 36 9.82 -11.95 9.96
CA LEU A 36 8.62 -12.59 9.44
C LEU A 36 8.06 -11.74 8.29
N VAL A 37 7.82 -12.35 7.14
CA VAL A 37 7.06 -11.72 6.05
C VAL A 37 5.71 -12.44 5.92
N ASP A 38 4.60 -11.69 6.08
CA ASP A 38 3.23 -12.25 6.09
C ASP A 38 2.38 -11.64 4.97
N PHE A 39 1.91 -12.52 4.08
CA PHE A 39 0.92 -12.27 3.03
C PHE A 39 -0.24 -13.27 3.12
N THR A 40 -0.62 -13.70 4.31
CA THR A 40 -1.59 -14.77 4.51
C THR A 40 -3.05 -14.29 4.39
N HIS A 41 -3.75 -14.13 5.49
CA HIS A 41 -5.16 -13.80 5.50
C HIS A 41 -5.50 -12.75 6.58
N PRO A 42 -6.41 -11.78 6.31
CA PRO A 42 -6.78 -10.71 7.26
C PRO A 42 -7.12 -11.19 8.68
N LYS A 43 -7.81 -12.32 8.79
CA LYS A 43 -8.20 -12.93 10.07
C LYS A 43 -7.00 -13.20 11.00
N PHE A 44 -5.82 -13.45 10.45
CA PHE A 44 -4.64 -13.85 11.21
C PHE A 44 -3.58 -12.76 11.34
N ALA A 45 -3.63 -11.73 10.50
CA ALA A 45 -2.61 -10.69 10.40
C ALA A 45 -2.28 -10.04 11.76
N TYR A 46 -3.30 -9.65 12.54
CA TYR A 46 -3.11 -9.09 13.87
C TYR A 46 -2.41 -10.07 14.82
N LYS A 47 -2.90 -11.33 14.88
CA LYS A 47 -2.32 -12.37 15.75
C LYS A 47 -0.89 -12.69 15.38
N HIS A 48 -0.60 -12.85 14.08
CA HIS A 48 0.76 -13.12 13.58
C HIS A 48 1.71 -11.98 13.94
N THR A 49 1.31 -10.73 13.70
CA THR A 49 2.11 -9.55 14.06
C THR A 49 2.42 -9.53 15.56
N ARG A 50 1.40 -9.68 16.40
CA ARG A 50 1.54 -9.61 17.84
C ARG A 50 2.42 -10.75 18.40
N THR A 51 2.22 -11.97 17.87
CA THR A 51 3.03 -13.13 18.24
C THR A 51 4.49 -12.93 17.83
N SER A 52 4.75 -12.45 16.61
CA SER A 52 6.12 -12.21 16.14
C SER A 52 6.85 -11.21 17.04
N ILE A 53 6.20 -10.09 17.40
CA ILE A 53 6.77 -9.11 18.32
C ILE A 53 7.08 -9.74 19.69
N ALA A 54 6.17 -10.58 20.22
CA ALA A 54 6.36 -11.25 21.52
C ALA A 54 7.58 -12.19 21.53
N TYR A 55 7.92 -12.78 20.39
CA TYR A 55 9.09 -13.66 20.24
C TYR A 55 10.34 -12.95 19.72
N GLY A 56 10.35 -11.62 19.65
CA GLY A 56 11.51 -10.84 19.19
C GLY A 56 11.79 -10.98 17.67
N VAL A 57 10.79 -11.40 16.88
CA VAL A 57 10.86 -11.52 15.43
C VAL A 57 10.28 -10.26 14.80
N HIS A 58 10.99 -9.63 13.89
CA HIS A 58 10.55 -8.41 13.19
C HIS A 58 9.44 -8.71 12.18
N PRO A 59 8.16 -8.32 12.39
CA PRO A 59 7.11 -8.57 11.43
C PRO A 59 7.12 -7.55 10.28
N VAL A 60 6.96 -8.05 9.05
CA VAL A 60 6.73 -7.29 7.81
C VAL A 60 5.42 -7.83 7.20
N ILE A 61 4.34 -7.11 7.43
CA ILE A 61 2.98 -7.57 7.14
C ILE A 61 2.45 -6.87 5.89
N GLY A 62 2.17 -7.65 4.84
CA GLY A 62 1.49 -7.23 3.62
C GLY A 62 0.00 -7.54 3.61
N THR A 63 -0.44 -8.34 4.55
CA THR A 63 -1.86 -8.70 4.70
C THR A 63 -2.65 -7.49 5.18
N THR A 64 -3.74 -7.16 4.48
CA THR A 64 -4.66 -6.07 4.83
C THR A 64 -5.69 -6.52 5.89
N GLY A 65 -6.53 -5.58 6.37
CA GLY A 65 -7.65 -5.90 7.27
C GLY A 65 -7.36 -5.74 8.75
N ILE A 66 -6.19 -5.20 9.14
CA ILE A 66 -5.91 -4.76 10.51
C ILE A 66 -6.71 -3.48 10.77
N THR A 67 -7.52 -3.47 11.83
CA THR A 67 -8.34 -2.31 12.20
C THR A 67 -7.48 -1.22 12.88
N THR A 68 -8.03 -0.01 12.99
CA THR A 68 -7.35 1.12 13.66
C THR A 68 -7.00 0.79 15.11
N ASP A 69 -7.94 0.19 15.87
CA ASP A 69 -7.70 -0.20 17.25
C ASP A 69 -6.60 -1.26 17.38
N GLN A 70 -6.60 -2.23 16.46
CA GLN A 70 -5.55 -3.25 16.38
C GLN A 70 -4.19 -2.65 16.03
N LEU A 71 -4.17 -1.67 15.12
CA LEU A 71 -2.95 -0.95 14.73
C LEU A 71 -2.37 -0.17 15.92
N ASP A 72 -3.23 0.49 16.71
CA ASP A 72 -2.83 1.22 17.92
C ASP A 72 -2.27 0.29 18.99
N ASP A 73 -2.90 -0.88 19.23
CA ASP A 73 -2.38 -1.90 20.16
C ASP A 73 -1.00 -2.39 19.70
N LEU A 74 -0.88 -2.78 18.44
CA LEU A 74 0.39 -3.25 17.86
C LEU A 74 1.48 -2.19 17.94
N SER A 75 1.14 -0.93 17.71
CA SER A 75 2.09 0.19 17.78
C SER A 75 2.64 0.37 19.18
N LYS A 76 1.76 0.35 20.20
CA LYS A 76 2.15 0.39 21.63
C LYS A 76 3.00 -0.82 21.99
N PHE A 77 2.61 -2.01 21.53
CA PHE A 77 3.31 -3.25 21.85
C PHE A 77 4.70 -3.31 21.21
N ALA A 78 4.85 -2.94 19.94
CA ALA A 78 6.12 -2.86 19.24
C ALA A 78 7.07 -1.83 19.90
N SER A 79 6.54 -0.66 20.27
CA SER A 79 7.30 0.39 20.96
C SER A 79 7.81 -0.07 22.33
N LYS A 80 6.97 -0.78 23.10
CA LYS A 80 7.36 -1.36 24.40
C LYS A 80 8.44 -2.42 24.27
N ALA A 81 8.39 -3.22 23.20
CA ALA A 81 9.39 -4.23 22.87
C ALA A 81 10.65 -3.64 22.24
N SER A 82 10.64 -2.35 21.87
CA SER A 82 11.70 -1.70 21.08
C SER A 82 12.02 -2.46 19.79
N LEU A 83 11.00 -3.05 19.14
CA LEU A 83 11.16 -3.94 18.00
C LEU A 83 10.60 -3.30 16.73
N GLY A 84 11.44 -3.15 15.71
CA GLY A 84 11.03 -2.71 14.39
C GLY A 84 9.97 -3.64 13.80
N SER A 85 8.83 -3.09 13.45
CA SER A 85 7.67 -3.81 12.91
C SER A 85 7.08 -3.00 11.75
N ALA A 86 6.58 -3.64 10.71
CA ALA A 86 6.01 -2.94 9.56
C ALA A 86 4.67 -3.56 9.13
N ILE A 87 3.67 -2.71 8.91
CA ILE A 87 2.42 -3.06 8.25
C ILE A 87 2.34 -2.22 6.98
N ILE A 88 2.43 -2.87 5.84
CA ILE A 88 2.56 -2.23 4.53
C ILE A 88 1.39 -2.66 3.64
N PRO A 89 0.34 -1.86 3.53
CA PRO A 89 -0.82 -2.19 2.70
C PRO A 89 -0.50 -2.30 1.21
N ASN A 90 0.56 -1.62 0.75
CA ASN A 90 1.02 -1.67 -0.62
C ASN A 90 2.56 -1.59 -0.70
N PHE A 91 3.17 -2.64 -1.24
CA PHE A 91 4.63 -2.71 -1.44
C PHE A 91 5.12 -2.15 -2.79
N SER A 92 4.23 -1.63 -3.63
CA SER A 92 4.63 -1.03 -4.89
C SER A 92 5.31 0.33 -4.66
N VAL A 93 6.63 0.37 -4.83
CA VAL A 93 7.41 1.62 -4.73
C VAL A 93 6.89 2.65 -5.73
N GLY A 94 6.63 2.23 -6.99
CA GLY A 94 6.12 3.13 -8.02
C GLY A 94 4.75 3.72 -7.68
N MET A 95 3.85 2.94 -7.06
CA MET A 95 2.56 3.44 -6.61
C MET A 95 2.70 4.47 -5.48
N VAL A 96 3.59 4.22 -4.53
CA VAL A 96 3.85 5.18 -3.44
C VAL A 96 4.43 6.49 -3.98
N LEU A 97 5.36 6.40 -4.94
CA LEU A 97 5.91 7.60 -5.61
C LEU A 97 4.83 8.36 -6.39
N LEU A 98 3.93 7.66 -7.09
CA LEU A 98 2.79 8.30 -7.76
C LEU A 98 1.91 9.02 -6.72
N GLN A 99 1.58 8.39 -5.61
CA GLN A 99 0.75 8.97 -4.56
C GLN A 99 1.38 10.23 -3.95
N GLN A 100 2.68 10.20 -3.65
CA GLN A 100 3.41 11.37 -3.15
C GLN A 100 3.45 12.51 -4.17
N ALA A 101 3.70 12.20 -5.44
CA ALA A 101 3.71 13.19 -6.52
C ALA A 101 2.31 13.79 -6.74
N ALA A 102 1.25 12.97 -6.71
CA ALA A 102 -0.13 13.40 -6.86
C ALA A 102 -0.56 14.32 -5.70
N ALA A 103 -0.24 13.95 -4.46
CA ALA A 103 -0.51 14.78 -3.29
C ALA A 103 0.21 16.14 -3.40
N ASN A 104 1.47 16.15 -3.85
CA ASN A 104 2.20 17.40 -4.03
C ASN A 104 1.59 18.28 -5.14
N ALA A 105 1.23 17.69 -6.28
CA ALA A 105 0.60 18.40 -7.41
C ALA A 105 -0.77 18.98 -7.04
N ALA A 106 -1.56 18.28 -6.23
CA ALA A 106 -2.91 18.70 -5.79
C ALA A 106 -2.95 20.11 -5.16
N ARG A 107 -1.84 20.59 -4.62
CA ARG A 107 -1.72 21.93 -4.04
C ARG A 107 -1.83 23.03 -5.08
N PHE A 108 -1.55 22.73 -6.34
CA PHE A 108 -1.41 23.71 -7.42
C PHE A 108 -2.52 23.61 -8.47
N TYR A 109 -3.24 22.48 -8.55
CA TYR A 109 -4.27 22.23 -9.54
C TYR A 109 -5.67 22.22 -8.92
N GLU A 110 -6.63 22.82 -9.63
CA GLU A 110 -8.04 22.88 -9.19
C GLU A 110 -8.89 21.78 -9.84
N PHE A 111 -8.40 21.17 -10.91
CA PHE A 111 -9.08 20.11 -11.64
C PHE A 111 -8.23 18.85 -11.61
N ALA A 112 -8.85 17.74 -11.21
CA ALA A 112 -8.20 16.45 -11.16
C ALA A 112 -9.21 15.32 -11.32
N GLU A 113 -8.78 14.26 -11.99
CA GLU A 113 -9.52 13.00 -12.10
C GLU A 113 -8.57 11.81 -11.93
N LEU A 114 -9.06 10.72 -11.34
CA LEU A 114 -8.33 9.48 -11.16
C LEU A 114 -8.96 8.37 -11.96
N THR A 115 -8.16 7.61 -12.68
CA THR A 115 -8.58 6.37 -13.34
C THR A 115 -7.78 5.20 -12.77
N GLU A 116 -8.47 4.18 -12.29
CA GLU A 116 -7.86 2.91 -11.96
C GLU A 116 -8.28 1.81 -12.93
N MET A 117 -7.41 0.83 -13.15
CA MET A 117 -7.72 -0.29 -14.03
C MET A 117 -7.23 -1.59 -13.40
N HIS A 118 -8.11 -2.60 -13.34
CA HIS A 118 -7.81 -3.89 -12.76
C HIS A 118 -8.35 -5.03 -13.63
N HIS A 119 -7.95 -6.26 -13.33
CA HIS A 119 -8.56 -7.43 -13.94
C HIS A 119 -10.05 -7.54 -13.58
N ASN A 120 -10.86 -8.04 -14.49
CA ASN A 120 -12.31 -8.17 -14.34
C ASN A 120 -12.79 -9.17 -13.27
N LYS A 121 -11.86 -9.83 -12.55
CA LYS A 121 -12.16 -10.70 -11.40
C LYS A 121 -12.06 -9.97 -10.05
N LYS A 122 -11.72 -8.67 -10.04
CA LYS A 122 -11.72 -7.83 -8.85
C LYS A 122 -13.16 -7.43 -8.54
N ALA A 123 -13.63 -7.75 -7.32
CA ALA A 123 -15.03 -7.54 -6.93
C ALA A 123 -15.33 -6.11 -6.48
N ASP A 124 -14.36 -5.44 -5.86
CA ASP A 124 -14.51 -4.08 -5.34
C ASP A 124 -14.01 -3.04 -6.34
N ALA A 125 -14.74 -1.96 -6.46
CA ALA A 125 -14.38 -0.74 -7.20
C ALA A 125 -15.03 0.48 -6.51
N PRO A 126 -14.27 1.58 -6.30
CA PRO A 126 -12.84 1.73 -6.52
C PRO A 126 -12.00 0.87 -5.55
N SER A 127 -10.75 0.56 -5.93
CA SER A 127 -9.82 -0.17 -5.07
C SER A 127 -9.41 0.67 -3.84
N GLY A 128 -9.02 -0.01 -2.77
CA GLY A 128 -8.48 0.66 -1.58
C GLY A 128 -7.26 1.55 -1.89
N THR A 129 -6.44 1.18 -2.87
CA THR A 129 -5.30 1.99 -3.32
C THR A 129 -5.77 3.27 -4.03
N CYS A 130 -6.81 3.19 -4.85
CA CYS A 130 -7.39 4.37 -5.51
C CYS A 130 -8.02 5.32 -4.47
N ILE A 131 -8.78 4.79 -3.52
CA ILE A 131 -9.34 5.56 -2.41
C ILE A 131 -8.23 6.26 -1.61
N LYS A 132 -7.16 5.55 -1.27
CA LYS A 132 -6.03 6.14 -0.55
C LYS A 132 -5.36 7.26 -1.34
N THR A 133 -5.21 7.12 -2.66
CA THR A 133 -4.67 8.18 -3.52
C THR A 133 -5.59 9.41 -3.50
N ALA A 134 -6.90 9.21 -3.61
CA ALA A 134 -7.88 10.29 -3.53
C ALA A 134 -7.81 11.02 -2.18
N GLU A 135 -7.74 10.29 -1.07
CA GLU A 135 -7.59 10.87 0.27
C GLU A 135 -6.34 11.73 0.39
N LEU A 136 -5.19 11.25 -0.09
CA LEU A 136 -3.93 12.01 -0.06
C LEU A 136 -3.99 13.31 -0.89
N ILE A 137 -4.72 13.29 -2.01
CA ILE A 137 -4.99 14.47 -2.84
C ILE A 137 -5.91 15.44 -2.08
N GLU A 138 -6.99 14.92 -1.47
CA GLU A 138 -7.98 15.71 -0.72
C GLU A 138 -7.40 16.32 0.57
N GLU A 139 -6.42 15.68 1.20
CA GLU A 139 -5.66 16.24 2.34
C GLU A 139 -4.92 17.53 1.95
N GLN A 140 -4.56 17.70 0.67
CA GLN A 140 -3.84 18.89 0.19
C GLN A 140 -4.78 19.99 -0.32
N ARG A 141 -5.95 19.61 -0.81
CA ARG A 141 -6.97 20.54 -1.31
C ARG A 141 -8.37 19.95 -1.11
N SER A 142 -9.24 20.71 -0.48
CA SER A 142 -10.59 20.25 -0.10
C SER A 142 -11.63 20.32 -1.22
N THR A 143 -11.32 20.99 -2.34
CA THR A 143 -12.31 21.19 -3.43
C THR A 143 -11.65 21.09 -4.79
N PHE A 144 -12.22 20.22 -5.64
CA PHE A 144 -11.80 20.00 -7.04
C PHE A 144 -12.98 20.15 -7.98
N ASN A 145 -12.69 20.31 -9.27
CA ASN A 145 -13.63 20.21 -10.38
C ASN A 145 -14.89 21.03 -10.20
N LYS A 146 -14.79 22.29 -9.70
CA LYS A 146 -15.96 23.16 -9.63
C LYS A 146 -16.58 23.30 -11.01
N PRO A 147 -17.88 22.98 -11.17
CA PRO A 147 -18.53 23.06 -12.46
C PRO A 147 -18.43 24.47 -13.05
N LEU A 148 -17.95 24.59 -14.29
CA LEU A 148 -17.92 25.83 -15.06
C LEU A 148 -19.15 25.99 -15.95
N VAL A 149 -19.90 24.90 -16.14
CA VAL A 149 -21.12 24.84 -16.93
C VAL A 149 -22.15 23.93 -16.22
N ASN A 150 -23.40 24.01 -16.60
CA ASN A 150 -24.38 22.98 -16.19
C ASN A 150 -24.05 21.69 -16.94
N GLU A 151 -23.55 20.69 -16.22
CA GLU A 151 -23.24 19.38 -16.80
C GLU A 151 -24.51 18.57 -17.00
N GLU A 152 -24.59 17.91 -18.15
CA GLU A 152 -25.69 17.00 -18.50
C GLU A 152 -25.08 15.68 -18.99
N GLU A 153 -25.40 14.59 -18.29
CA GLU A 153 -24.97 13.24 -18.67
C GLU A 153 -26.04 12.55 -19.51
N SER A 154 -25.72 12.20 -20.74
CA SER A 154 -26.61 11.39 -21.59
C SER A 154 -26.67 9.91 -21.16
N ILE A 155 -25.69 9.47 -20.40
CA ILE A 155 -25.63 8.16 -19.72
C ILE A 155 -25.16 8.41 -18.30
N GLU A 156 -25.94 8.00 -17.31
CA GLU A 156 -25.66 8.19 -15.90
C GLU A 156 -24.28 7.57 -15.51
N GLY A 157 -23.47 8.33 -14.79
CA GLY A 157 -22.18 7.89 -14.28
C GLY A 157 -21.02 7.92 -15.29
N VAL A 158 -21.25 8.45 -16.52
CA VAL A 158 -20.18 8.51 -17.54
C VAL A 158 -19.04 9.43 -17.13
N ARG A 159 -19.29 10.41 -16.26
CA ARG A 159 -18.30 11.30 -15.66
C ARG A 159 -17.56 10.70 -14.46
N GLY A 160 -17.82 9.42 -14.14
CA GLY A 160 -17.23 8.72 -13.00
C GLY A 160 -17.92 8.99 -11.67
N GLY A 161 -17.47 8.31 -10.63
CA GLY A 161 -17.95 8.49 -9.27
C GLY A 161 -17.36 9.77 -8.66
N THR A 162 -18.21 10.68 -8.18
CA THR A 162 -17.77 11.96 -7.60
C THR A 162 -17.65 11.85 -6.09
N ARG A 163 -16.51 12.24 -5.54
CA ARG A 163 -16.29 12.37 -4.10
C ARG A 163 -16.82 13.70 -3.56
N PRO A 164 -17.02 13.84 -2.23
CA PRO A 164 -17.50 15.09 -1.64
C PRO A 164 -16.65 16.34 -1.98
N SER A 165 -15.36 16.13 -2.24
CA SER A 165 -14.43 17.18 -2.68
C SER A 165 -14.66 17.64 -4.14
N GLY A 166 -15.46 16.91 -4.92
CA GLY A 166 -15.59 17.08 -6.36
C GLY A 166 -14.58 16.27 -7.20
N LEU A 167 -13.64 15.59 -6.54
CA LEU A 167 -12.69 14.71 -7.23
C LEU A 167 -13.44 13.53 -7.86
N ARG A 168 -13.15 13.22 -9.14
CA ARG A 168 -13.80 12.15 -9.89
C ARG A 168 -12.93 10.91 -9.96
N LEU A 169 -13.55 9.73 -9.77
CA LEU A 169 -12.91 8.43 -9.85
C LEU A 169 -13.54 7.58 -10.93
N HIS A 170 -12.70 6.95 -11.76
CA HIS A 170 -13.09 6.04 -12.81
C HIS A 170 -12.47 4.67 -12.56
N SER A 171 -13.25 3.60 -12.69
CA SER A 171 -12.77 2.23 -12.51
C SER A 171 -13.02 1.42 -13.77
N VAL A 172 -11.96 0.79 -14.31
CA VAL A 172 -12.00 -0.07 -15.48
C VAL A 172 -11.65 -1.50 -15.07
N GLY A 173 -12.49 -2.47 -15.45
CA GLY A 173 -12.29 -3.88 -15.17
C GLY A 173 -12.24 -4.71 -16.45
N LEU A 174 -11.05 -5.12 -16.92
CA LEU A 174 -10.87 -5.87 -18.17
C LEU A 174 -9.88 -7.04 -18.00
N PRO A 175 -10.05 -8.14 -18.77
CA PRO A 175 -9.01 -9.15 -18.89
C PRO A 175 -7.70 -8.54 -19.41
N GLY A 176 -6.56 -9.06 -18.93
CA GLY A 176 -5.23 -8.57 -19.33
C GLY A 176 -4.68 -7.43 -18.47
N LEU A 177 -5.51 -6.76 -17.67
CA LEU A 177 -5.06 -5.79 -16.69
C LEU A 177 -4.65 -6.48 -15.38
N VAL A 178 -3.72 -5.88 -14.66
CA VAL A 178 -3.31 -6.33 -13.31
C VAL A 178 -3.71 -5.28 -12.27
N ALA A 179 -2.98 -4.16 -12.19
CA ALA A 179 -3.31 -3.03 -11.35
C ALA A 179 -2.64 -1.77 -11.91
N HIS A 180 -3.43 -0.82 -12.33
CA HIS A 180 -2.99 0.41 -12.96
C HIS A 180 -3.67 1.59 -12.31
N GLN A 181 -3.01 2.73 -12.27
CA GLN A 181 -3.59 3.99 -11.82
C GLN A 181 -3.01 5.16 -12.60
N GLN A 182 -3.89 6.06 -13.00
CA GLN A 182 -3.58 7.34 -13.61
C GLN A 182 -4.21 8.44 -12.78
N VAL A 183 -3.45 9.49 -12.50
CA VAL A 183 -3.95 10.74 -11.95
C VAL A 183 -3.70 11.82 -12.99
N MET A 184 -4.75 12.50 -13.42
CA MET A 184 -4.67 13.59 -14.36
C MET A 184 -5.09 14.87 -13.68
N PHE A 185 -4.23 15.88 -13.74
CA PHE A 185 -4.52 17.25 -13.32
C PHE A 185 -4.66 18.14 -14.57
N GLY A 186 -5.57 19.10 -14.50
CA GLY A 186 -5.80 20.04 -15.59
C GLY A 186 -5.67 21.49 -15.15
N SER A 187 -5.14 22.34 -16.03
CA SER A 187 -5.10 23.78 -15.90
C SER A 187 -5.21 24.43 -17.29
N ASN A 188 -5.32 25.77 -17.33
CA ASN A 188 -5.36 26.48 -18.60
C ASN A 188 -4.06 26.25 -19.38
N GLY A 189 -4.19 25.61 -20.56
CA GLY A 189 -3.08 25.39 -21.49
C GLY A 189 -2.22 24.16 -21.20
N GLU A 190 -2.50 23.38 -20.13
CA GLU A 190 -1.72 22.18 -19.81
C GLU A 190 -2.54 21.06 -19.15
N THR A 191 -2.04 19.85 -19.24
CA THR A 191 -2.38 18.72 -18.38
C THR A 191 -1.09 18.19 -17.74
N TYR A 192 -1.21 17.69 -16.51
CA TYR A 192 -0.14 16.97 -15.81
C TYR A 192 -0.62 15.58 -15.43
N GLU A 193 0.08 14.56 -15.92
CA GLU A 193 -0.33 13.17 -15.78
C GLU A 193 0.71 12.36 -15.00
N LEU A 194 0.23 11.55 -14.07
CA LEU A 194 0.99 10.57 -13.32
C LEU A 194 0.42 9.19 -13.61
N VAL A 195 1.22 8.29 -14.14
CA VAL A 195 0.78 6.94 -14.53
C VAL A 195 1.66 5.89 -13.88
N HIS A 196 1.04 4.91 -13.26
CA HIS A 196 1.70 3.73 -12.73
C HIS A 196 0.99 2.46 -13.21
N ASN A 197 1.76 1.54 -13.77
CA ASN A 197 1.27 0.29 -14.33
C ASN A 197 1.99 -0.88 -13.67
N THR A 198 1.26 -1.66 -12.86
CA THR A 198 1.71 -2.98 -12.42
C THR A 198 1.29 -4.01 -13.47
N ILE A 199 2.25 -4.60 -14.15
CA ILE A 199 2.01 -5.61 -15.19
C ILE A 199 2.22 -7.03 -14.67
N ASP A 200 2.96 -7.18 -13.55
CA ASP A 200 3.22 -8.45 -12.88
C ASP A 200 3.41 -8.22 -11.38
N ARG A 201 3.07 -9.22 -10.56
CA ARG A 201 3.18 -9.13 -9.09
C ARG A 201 4.61 -9.05 -8.57
N SER A 202 5.61 -9.41 -9.38
CA SER A 202 7.04 -9.21 -9.05
C SER A 202 7.39 -7.73 -8.80
N ALA A 203 6.60 -6.79 -9.31
CA ALA A 203 6.72 -5.36 -9.03
C ALA A 203 6.65 -4.99 -7.54
N TYR A 204 6.07 -5.86 -6.69
CA TYR A 204 6.04 -5.64 -5.23
C TYR A 204 7.33 -6.07 -4.53
N MET A 205 8.12 -6.95 -5.13
CA MET A 205 9.31 -7.55 -4.50
C MET A 205 10.39 -6.52 -4.11
N PRO A 206 10.71 -5.49 -4.90
CA PRO A 206 11.64 -4.45 -4.48
C PRO A 206 11.23 -3.75 -3.19
N GLY A 207 9.94 -3.45 -3.01
CA GLY A 207 9.40 -2.87 -1.79
C GLY A 207 9.49 -3.81 -0.60
N VAL A 208 9.16 -5.09 -0.78
CA VAL A 208 9.33 -6.11 0.28
C VAL A 208 10.78 -6.18 0.73
N LEU A 209 11.72 -6.30 -0.20
CA LEU A 209 13.15 -6.36 0.10
C LEU A 209 13.67 -5.09 0.79
N LEU A 210 13.16 -3.91 0.39
CA LEU A 210 13.50 -2.65 1.03
C LEU A 210 13.10 -2.65 2.50
N VAL A 211 11.86 -3.05 2.80
CA VAL A 211 11.35 -3.11 4.17
C VAL A 211 12.12 -4.14 4.99
N VAL A 212 12.34 -5.35 4.48
CA VAL A 212 13.10 -6.41 5.16
C VAL A 212 14.52 -5.95 5.51
N LYS A 213 15.19 -5.22 4.62
CA LYS A 213 16.54 -4.69 4.86
C LYS A 213 16.55 -3.60 5.94
N LYS A 214 15.54 -2.74 5.97
CA LYS A 214 15.47 -1.58 6.89
C LYS A 214 14.81 -1.88 8.23
N ILE A 215 13.99 -2.94 8.34
CA ILE A 215 13.11 -3.16 9.50
C ILE A 215 13.86 -3.21 10.83
N ARG A 216 15.09 -3.72 10.84
CA ARG A 216 15.93 -3.82 12.04
C ARG A 216 16.44 -2.47 12.56
N SER A 217 16.43 -1.43 11.72
CA SER A 217 16.83 -0.08 12.13
C SER A 217 15.73 0.69 12.87
N PHE A 218 14.52 0.15 12.87
CA PHE A 218 13.40 0.73 13.60
C PHE A 218 13.25 0.09 14.99
N ASN A 219 12.70 0.85 15.93
CA ASN A 219 12.39 0.41 17.29
C ASN A 219 10.88 0.54 17.62
N LYS A 220 10.05 0.66 16.58
CA LYS A 220 8.60 0.83 16.67
C LYS A 220 7.92 0.28 15.43
N LEU A 221 6.58 0.26 15.45
CA LEU A 221 5.78 -0.07 14.27
C LEU A 221 5.76 1.09 13.28
N VAL A 222 5.95 0.76 12.01
CA VAL A 222 5.81 1.65 10.85
C VAL A 222 4.61 1.18 10.03
N TYR A 223 3.71 2.09 9.70
CA TYR A 223 2.56 1.84 8.84
C TYR A 223 2.71 2.61 7.53
N GLY A 224 2.72 1.87 6.41
CA GLY A 224 2.90 2.43 5.06
C GLY A 224 4.35 2.45 4.58
N LEU A 225 4.53 2.16 3.29
CA LEU A 225 5.84 2.10 2.64
C LEU A 225 6.48 3.50 2.52
N GLU A 226 5.67 4.54 2.41
CA GLU A 226 6.10 5.94 2.31
C GLU A 226 6.97 6.42 3.47
N LYS A 227 6.86 5.77 4.62
CA LYS A 227 7.68 6.08 5.82
C LYS A 227 9.01 5.34 5.84
N ILE A 228 9.25 4.47 4.87
CA ILE A 228 10.45 3.63 4.77
C ILE A 228 11.30 4.04 3.56
N LEU A 229 10.68 4.67 2.53
CA LEU A 229 11.38 5.24 1.39
C LEU A 229 12.26 6.42 1.80
#